data_f1bc717813bd54feebab3ea831ca348c
#
_entry.id   f1bc717813bd54feebab3ea831ca348c
#
_cell.length_a   1.000
_cell.length_b   1.000
_cell.length_c   1.000
_cell.angle_alpha   90.00
_cell.angle_beta   90.00
_cell.angle_gamma   90.00
#
_symmetry.space_group_name_H-M   'P 1'
#
loop_
_entity.id
_entity.type
_entity.pdbx_description
1 polymer ?
#
loop_
_entity_poly.entity_id
_entity_poly.type
_entity_poly.pdbx_seq_one_letter_code
_entity_poly.pdbx_strand_id
1 'polypeptide(L)'
;LSADSSILLDVRDLSVRFRTRDGIVRAVSELSFTLRRGETLGVVGESGSGKSVTSLAIMGLLNRATADIEGEILFEGTDLLRLNKNELRQVRGRDVSMIFQDPFACLHPMYRVGKQIAEAVRAHSNVSRSAAWDRAVELLGAVGIPNAKVRARDYPHQYSGGMRQRAMIAMALVHNPDVLIADEPTTALDVTVQAQITELIDRVKREFDIGVILITHDLGVVAETATHVMVMYGGRAMEYGPANEIFNGAQHPYAWGLLESMPTIEKRLDVLVPIEGSPPSLLHPPSGCPFHPRCKYRFEPCDSRVPPLVEIPGGHRDACLLPPERKREVWANRISRELGVAT
;
A
#
# COMPACT_ATOMS: atom_id res chain seq x y z
N LEU A 1 -21.49 -12.15 -17.97
CA LEU A 1 -21.27 -11.40 -16.75
C LEU A 1 -20.71 -10.04 -17.17
N SER A 2 -21.51 -8.96 -17.09
CA SER A 2 -21.01 -7.61 -17.31
C SER A 2 -19.93 -7.32 -16.25
N ALA A 3 -18.70 -7.01 -16.68
CA ALA A 3 -17.66 -6.54 -15.77
C ALA A 3 -18.22 -5.29 -15.05
N ASP A 4 -18.11 -5.27 -13.73
CA ASP A 4 -18.45 -4.09 -12.92
C ASP A 4 -17.50 -2.97 -13.36
N SER A 5 -18.01 -1.99 -14.12
CA SER A 5 -17.21 -0.91 -14.71
C SER A 5 -16.54 0.00 -13.66
N SER A 6 -16.82 -0.21 -12.38
CA SER A 6 -16.18 0.51 -11.29
C SER A 6 -14.82 -0.08 -10.87
N ILE A 7 -14.49 -1.33 -11.25
CA ILE A 7 -13.23 -1.98 -10.88
C ILE A 7 -12.12 -1.50 -11.79
N LEU A 8 -11.16 -0.77 -11.24
CA LEU A 8 -9.93 -0.33 -11.93
C LEU A 8 -8.86 -1.41 -11.94
N LEU A 9 -8.62 -2.04 -10.78
CA LEU A 9 -7.60 -3.06 -10.64
C LEU A 9 -8.20 -4.31 -9.98
N ASP A 10 -7.96 -5.47 -10.58
CA ASP A 10 -8.35 -6.78 -10.04
C ASP A 10 -7.12 -7.70 -10.04
N VAL A 11 -6.61 -7.95 -8.84
CA VAL A 11 -5.45 -8.82 -8.62
C VAL A 11 -5.96 -10.18 -8.16
N ARG A 12 -5.54 -11.25 -8.86
CA ARG A 12 -5.99 -12.62 -8.64
C ARG A 12 -4.82 -13.55 -8.43
N ASP A 13 -4.79 -14.21 -7.30
CA ASP A 13 -3.83 -15.27 -6.90
C ASP A 13 -2.37 -14.90 -7.15
N LEU A 14 -2.05 -13.59 -7.00
CA LEU A 14 -0.71 -13.08 -7.24
C LEU A 14 0.29 -13.76 -6.31
N SER A 15 1.29 -14.39 -6.90
CA SER A 15 2.43 -14.95 -6.20
C SER A 15 3.72 -14.41 -6.79
N VAL A 16 4.65 -14.00 -5.93
CA VAL A 16 5.96 -13.49 -6.31
C VAL A 16 7.04 -14.23 -5.54
N ARG A 17 7.96 -14.87 -6.28
CA ARG A 17 9.09 -15.62 -5.73
C ARG A 17 10.40 -15.07 -6.31
N PHE A 18 11.39 -14.83 -5.46
CA PHE A 18 12.72 -14.44 -5.91
C PHE A 18 13.70 -15.61 -5.81
N ARG A 19 14.43 -15.84 -6.90
CA ARG A 19 15.55 -16.79 -6.91
C ARG A 19 16.78 -16.10 -6.37
N THR A 20 17.26 -16.56 -5.22
CA THR A 20 18.49 -16.06 -4.58
C THR A 20 19.53 -17.16 -4.50
N ARG A 21 20.76 -16.81 -4.09
CA ARG A 21 21.82 -17.81 -3.88
C ARG A 21 21.51 -18.78 -2.72
N ASP A 22 20.75 -18.29 -1.73
CA ASP A 22 20.42 -19.04 -0.52
C ASP A 22 19.11 -19.84 -0.67
N GLY A 23 18.38 -19.66 -1.79
CA GLY A 23 17.13 -20.38 -2.07
C GLY A 23 16.03 -19.46 -2.65
N ILE A 24 14.78 -19.91 -2.55
CA ILE A 24 13.61 -19.22 -3.10
C ILE A 24 12.93 -18.43 -1.99
N VAL A 25 12.95 -17.11 -2.10
CA VAL A 25 12.21 -16.19 -1.20
C VAL A 25 10.77 -16.03 -1.71
N ARG A 26 9.78 -16.43 -0.91
CA ARG A 26 8.35 -16.33 -1.24
C ARG A 26 7.79 -15.00 -0.74
N ALA A 27 8.01 -13.95 -1.52
CA ALA A 27 7.69 -12.59 -1.10
C ALA A 27 6.18 -12.28 -1.08
N VAL A 28 5.40 -12.86 -1.99
CA VAL A 28 3.93 -12.79 -2.04
C VAL A 28 3.40 -14.17 -2.40
N SER A 29 2.29 -14.58 -1.79
CA SER A 29 1.68 -15.89 -2.01
C SER A 29 0.15 -15.76 -2.06
N GLU A 30 -0.44 -16.09 -3.23
CA GLU A 30 -1.89 -16.19 -3.46
C GLU A 30 -2.67 -14.95 -2.99
N LEU A 31 -2.19 -13.76 -3.36
CA LEU A 31 -2.81 -12.50 -2.97
C LEU A 31 -3.89 -12.11 -3.97
N SER A 32 -5.11 -11.89 -3.48
CA SER A 32 -6.25 -11.48 -4.31
C SER A 32 -7.00 -10.31 -3.67
N PHE A 33 -7.22 -9.23 -4.44
CA PHE A 33 -7.98 -8.06 -4.03
C PHE A 33 -8.45 -7.25 -5.25
N THR A 34 -9.40 -6.35 -5.03
CA THR A 34 -9.87 -5.40 -6.04
C THR A 34 -9.68 -3.97 -5.56
N LEU A 35 -9.55 -3.03 -6.49
CA LEU A 35 -9.57 -1.59 -6.25
C LEU A 35 -10.57 -0.96 -7.21
N ARG A 36 -11.50 -0.18 -6.67
CA ARG A 36 -12.50 0.54 -7.46
C ARG A 36 -12.11 2.01 -7.65
N ARG A 37 -12.76 2.65 -8.57
CA ARG A 37 -12.66 4.09 -8.79
C ARG A 37 -13.12 4.86 -7.54
N GLY A 38 -12.39 5.90 -7.16
CA GLY A 38 -12.66 6.68 -5.94
C GLY A 38 -12.35 5.97 -4.61
N GLU A 39 -11.92 4.69 -4.65
CA GLU A 39 -11.59 3.89 -3.47
C GLU A 39 -10.15 4.13 -2.98
N THR A 40 -9.94 4.00 -1.67
CA THR A 40 -8.61 3.88 -1.08
C THR A 40 -8.48 2.51 -0.42
N LEU A 41 -7.58 1.67 -0.93
CA LEU A 41 -7.16 0.43 -0.29
C LEU A 41 -5.93 0.69 0.58
N GLY A 42 -6.10 0.65 1.90
CA GLY A 42 -5.01 0.67 2.86
C GLY A 42 -4.34 -0.71 2.94
N VAL A 43 -3.03 -0.78 2.70
CA VAL A 43 -2.25 -2.03 2.83
C VAL A 43 -1.29 -1.89 4.00
N VAL A 44 -1.55 -2.67 5.05
CA VAL A 44 -0.82 -2.58 6.32
C VAL A 44 -0.14 -3.89 6.68
N GLY A 45 0.87 -3.82 7.54
CA GLY A 45 1.62 -4.98 8.04
C GLY A 45 3.07 -4.63 8.34
N GLU A 46 3.77 -5.52 9.03
CA GLU A 46 5.18 -5.35 9.39
C GLU A 46 6.10 -5.26 8.15
N SER A 47 7.33 -4.76 8.36
CA SER A 47 8.36 -4.76 7.31
C SER A 47 8.60 -6.20 6.80
N GLY A 48 8.79 -6.35 5.50
CA GLY A 48 8.97 -7.66 4.87
C GLY A 48 7.68 -8.47 4.67
N SER A 49 6.49 -7.93 4.94
CA SER A 49 5.22 -8.66 4.72
C SER A 49 4.80 -8.78 3.23
N GLY A 50 5.52 -8.17 2.28
CA GLY A 50 5.26 -8.29 0.84
C GLY A 50 4.59 -7.06 0.21
N LYS A 51 4.26 -6.01 0.96
CA LYS A 51 3.55 -4.81 0.49
C LYS A 51 4.19 -4.14 -0.74
N SER A 52 5.43 -3.67 -0.60
CA SER A 52 6.16 -3.02 -1.69
C SER A 52 6.44 -3.95 -2.87
N VAL A 53 6.61 -5.26 -2.63
CA VAL A 53 6.77 -6.24 -3.70
C VAL A 53 5.49 -6.35 -4.53
N THR A 54 4.32 -6.32 -3.89
CA THR A 54 3.02 -6.30 -4.57
C THR A 54 2.89 -5.08 -5.47
N SER A 55 3.23 -3.88 -4.98
CA SER A 55 3.23 -2.65 -5.77
C SER A 55 4.18 -2.71 -6.97
N LEU A 56 5.40 -3.20 -6.76
CA LEU A 56 6.37 -3.36 -7.83
C LEU A 56 5.94 -4.41 -8.87
N ALA A 57 5.18 -5.45 -8.46
CA ALA A 57 4.60 -6.41 -9.38
C ALA A 57 3.50 -5.76 -10.24
N ILE A 58 2.58 -4.98 -9.65
CA ILE A 58 1.54 -4.23 -10.36
C ILE A 58 2.18 -3.26 -11.36
N MET A 59 3.20 -2.53 -10.94
CA MET A 59 3.97 -1.64 -11.81
C MET A 59 4.81 -2.40 -12.85
N GLY A 60 4.94 -3.73 -12.76
CA GLY A 60 5.81 -4.54 -13.62
C GLY A 60 7.29 -4.12 -13.54
N LEU A 61 7.73 -3.64 -12.38
CA LEU A 61 9.12 -3.19 -12.14
C LEU A 61 10.03 -4.31 -11.61
N LEU A 62 9.49 -5.47 -11.29
CA LEU A 62 10.28 -6.62 -10.87
C LEU A 62 11.10 -7.20 -12.04
N ASN A 63 12.37 -7.51 -11.77
CA ASN A 63 13.24 -8.14 -12.77
C ASN A 63 12.84 -9.60 -12.99
N ARG A 64 12.22 -9.90 -14.13
CA ARG A 64 11.76 -11.25 -14.51
C ARG A 64 12.89 -12.28 -14.64
N ALA A 65 14.15 -11.87 -14.69
CA ALA A 65 15.28 -12.81 -14.66
C ALA A 65 15.51 -13.40 -13.24
N THR A 66 15.09 -12.68 -12.20
CA THR A 66 15.27 -13.10 -10.79
C THR A 66 13.97 -13.32 -10.04
N ALA A 67 12.84 -12.87 -10.61
CA ALA A 67 11.52 -12.98 -10.01
C ALA A 67 10.60 -13.82 -10.88
N ASP A 68 10.01 -14.86 -10.30
CA ASP A 68 8.88 -15.60 -10.84
C ASP A 68 7.60 -14.97 -10.34
N ILE A 69 6.71 -14.59 -11.27
CA ILE A 69 5.42 -13.93 -10.98
C ILE A 69 4.33 -14.77 -11.59
N GLU A 70 3.38 -15.22 -10.77
CA GLU A 70 2.23 -16.04 -11.14
C GLU A 70 0.93 -15.32 -10.71
N GLY A 71 -0.20 -15.69 -11.31
CA GLY A 71 -1.51 -15.07 -11.10
C GLY A 71 -1.87 -14.09 -12.21
N GLU A 72 -2.81 -13.19 -11.94
CA GLU A 72 -3.27 -12.17 -12.89
C GLU A 72 -3.31 -10.79 -12.22
N ILE A 73 -2.97 -9.75 -12.97
CA ILE A 73 -3.11 -8.34 -12.56
C ILE A 73 -3.90 -7.63 -13.66
N LEU A 74 -5.22 -7.53 -13.48
CA LEU A 74 -6.12 -6.96 -14.48
C LEU A 74 -6.32 -5.47 -14.19
N PHE A 75 -5.84 -4.60 -15.08
CA PHE A 75 -6.17 -3.19 -15.09
C PHE A 75 -7.24 -2.96 -16.17
N GLU A 76 -8.45 -2.55 -15.76
CA GLU A 76 -9.60 -2.41 -16.63
C GLU A 76 -9.80 -3.63 -17.56
N GLY A 77 -9.62 -4.84 -17.01
CA GLY A 77 -9.74 -6.11 -17.73
C GLY A 77 -8.51 -6.53 -18.54
N THR A 78 -7.48 -5.70 -18.66
CA THR A 78 -6.24 -6.02 -19.36
C THR A 78 -5.19 -6.58 -18.38
N ASP A 79 -4.71 -7.80 -18.62
CA ASP A 79 -3.69 -8.43 -17.77
C ASP A 79 -2.30 -7.81 -18.00
N LEU A 80 -1.84 -7.02 -17.01
CA LEU A 80 -0.55 -6.34 -17.05
C LEU A 80 0.64 -7.30 -17.08
N LEU A 81 0.49 -8.54 -16.57
CA LEU A 81 1.56 -9.54 -16.59
C LEU A 81 1.84 -10.09 -17.99
N ARG A 82 0.84 -10.01 -18.89
CA ARG A 82 0.95 -10.50 -20.28
C ARG A 82 1.40 -9.43 -21.25
N LEU A 83 1.42 -8.16 -20.85
CA LEU A 83 1.88 -7.06 -21.70
C LEU A 83 3.38 -7.17 -22.00
N ASN A 84 3.75 -6.83 -23.24
CA ASN A 84 5.15 -6.64 -23.58
C ASN A 84 5.71 -5.33 -22.98
N LYS A 85 7.04 -5.14 -23.04
CA LYS A 85 7.70 -3.97 -22.43
C LYS A 85 7.19 -2.62 -22.95
N ASN A 86 6.83 -2.53 -24.23
CA ASN A 86 6.36 -1.28 -24.84
C ASN A 86 4.92 -0.98 -24.40
N GLU A 87 4.05 -1.99 -24.41
CA GLU A 87 2.66 -1.86 -23.92
C GLU A 87 2.63 -1.48 -22.45
N LEU A 88 3.38 -2.18 -21.61
CA LEU A 88 3.46 -1.88 -20.18
C LEU A 88 4.03 -0.47 -19.91
N ARG A 89 4.95 0.03 -20.77
CA ARG A 89 5.46 1.39 -20.68
C ARG A 89 4.38 2.42 -20.98
N GLN A 90 3.38 2.12 -21.81
CA GLN A 90 2.26 3.03 -22.08
C GLN A 90 1.31 3.15 -20.89
N VAL A 91 1.16 2.10 -20.10
CA VAL A 91 0.33 2.10 -18.89
C VAL A 91 1.02 2.81 -17.72
N ARG A 92 2.32 2.55 -17.55
CA ARG A 92 3.10 3.12 -16.42
C ARG A 92 3.20 4.64 -16.50
N GLY A 93 2.86 5.31 -15.40
CA GLY A 93 2.95 6.75 -15.24
C GLY A 93 1.86 7.52 -15.99
N ARG A 94 1.11 6.86 -16.90
CA ARG A 94 -0.06 7.43 -17.55
C ARG A 94 -1.34 6.97 -16.84
N ASP A 95 -1.57 5.65 -16.78
CA ASP A 95 -2.81 5.07 -16.25
C ASP A 95 -2.62 4.55 -14.82
N VAL A 96 -1.47 3.92 -14.55
CA VAL A 96 -1.06 3.45 -13.22
C VAL A 96 0.24 4.14 -12.84
N SER A 97 0.24 4.88 -11.74
CA SER A 97 1.39 5.63 -11.26
C SER A 97 1.75 5.27 -9.82
N MET A 98 3.00 5.58 -9.42
CA MET A 98 3.50 5.21 -8.10
C MET A 98 4.30 6.34 -7.46
N ILE A 99 4.02 6.58 -6.18
CA ILE A 99 4.84 7.37 -5.25
C ILE A 99 5.70 6.37 -4.49
N PHE A 100 7.02 6.47 -4.65
CA PHE A 100 7.98 5.55 -4.01
C PHE A 100 8.30 5.99 -2.59
N GLN A 101 8.80 5.06 -1.78
CA GLN A 101 9.16 5.29 -0.39
C GLN A 101 10.28 6.33 -0.21
N ASP A 102 11.28 6.35 -1.10
CA ASP A 102 12.43 7.24 -1.01
C ASP A 102 12.43 8.32 -2.12
N PRO A 103 12.10 9.58 -1.76
CA PRO A 103 12.12 10.68 -2.72
C PRO A 103 13.54 11.04 -3.21
N PHE A 104 14.59 10.66 -2.48
CA PHE A 104 15.97 10.86 -2.91
C PHE A 104 16.36 9.92 -4.06
N ALA A 105 15.83 8.70 -4.05
CA ALA A 105 16.07 7.75 -5.14
C ALA A 105 15.32 8.11 -6.42
N CYS A 106 14.19 8.83 -6.31
CA CYS A 106 13.32 9.16 -7.44
C CYS A 106 13.72 10.43 -8.19
N LEU A 107 14.29 11.43 -7.49
CA LEU A 107 14.72 12.68 -8.10
C LEU A 107 16.23 12.65 -8.40
N HIS A 108 16.58 12.69 -9.68
CA HIS A 108 17.99 12.71 -10.11
C HIS A 108 18.68 14.00 -9.63
N PRO A 109 19.77 13.93 -8.84
CA PRO A 109 20.34 15.08 -8.14
C PRO A 109 20.94 16.15 -9.09
N MET A 110 21.36 15.76 -10.28
CA MET A 110 22.02 16.62 -11.25
C MET A 110 21.08 17.36 -12.21
N TYR A 111 19.75 17.09 -12.13
CA TYR A 111 18.77 17.77 -12.97
C TYR A 111 17.82 18.61 -12.12
N ARG A 112 17.41 19.76 -12.67
CA ARG A 112 16.42 20.65 -12.05
C ARG A 112 15.09 19.93 -11.91
N VAL A 113 14.37 20.16 -10.82
CA VAL A 113 13.11 19.45 -10.51
C VAL A 113 12.07 19.67 -11.61
N GLY A 114 11.85 20.92 -12.05
CA GLY A 114 10.91 21.22 -13.13
C GLY A 114 11.25 20.53 -14.45
N LYS A 115 12.56 20.31 -14.74
CA LYS A 115 12.98 19.59 -15.95
C LYS A 115 12.59 18.12 -15.88
N GLN A 116 12.73 17.49 -14.73
CA GLN A 116 12.37 16.07 -14.53
C GLN A 116 10.85 15.87 -14.66
N ILE A 117 10.05 16.76 -14.07
CA ILE A 117 8.59 16.72 -14.21
C ILE A 117 8.18 16.99 -15.68
N ALA A 118 8.78 17.98 -16.35
CA ALA A 118 8.51 18.26 -17.75
C ALA A 118 8.89 17.09 -18.68
N GLU A 119 9.92 16.32 -18.33
CA GLU A 119 10.28 15.09 -19.03
C GLU A 119 9.21 14.01 -18.84
N ALA A 120 8.69 13.84 -17.62
CA ALA A 120 7.57 12.95 -17.35
C ALA A 120 6.31 13.35 -18.14
N VAL A 121 5.97 14.64 -18.23
CA VAL A 121 4.88 15.14 -19.10
C VAL A 121 5.07 14.68 -20.53
N ARG A 122 6.28 14.77 -21.07
CA ARG A 122 6.56 14.43 -22.48
C ARG A 122 6.72 12.93 -22.74
N ALA A 123 6.81 12.11 -21.70
CA ALA A 123 6.97 10.67 -21.85
C ALA A 123 5.75 10.03 -22.52
N HIS A 124 4.54 10.59 -22.30
CA HIS A 124 3.27 10.07 -22.82
C HIS A 124 2.47 11.11 -23.62
N SER A 125 3.02 12.30 -23.87
CA SER A 125 2.35 13.36 -24.62
C SER A 125 3.26 14.02 -25.62
N ASN A 126 2.72 14.34 -26.81
CA ASN A 126 3.47 15.04 -27.85
C ASN A 126 3.30 16.57 -27.71
N VAL A 127 3.81 17.11 -26.59
CA VAL A 127 3.77 18.56 -26.31
C VAL A 127 5.12 19.22 -26.48
N SER A 128 5.12 20.54 -26.73
CA SER A 128 6.35 21.32 -26.82
C SER A 128 7.10 21.33 -25.49
N ARG A 129 8.41 21.64 -25.52
CA ARG A 129 9.20 21.77 -24.28
C ARG A 129 8.70 22.88 -23.37
N SER A 130 8.19 23.99 -23.96
CA SER A 130 7.62 25.09 -23.19
C SER A 130 6.33 24.67 -22.50
N ALA A 131 5.38 24.05 -23.22
CA ALA A 131 4.13 23.58 -22.65
C ALA A 131 4.36 22.52 -21.53
N ALA A 132 5.32 21.62 -21.71
CA ALA A 132 5.69 20.65 -20.67
C ALA A 132 6.29 21.35 -19.43
N TRP A 133 7.09 22.40 -19.63
CA TRP A 133 7.63 23.20 -18.53
C TRP A 133 6.51 23.94 -17.77
N ASP A 134 5.59 24.57 -18.48
CA ASP A 134 4.48 25.31 -17.88
C ASP A 134 3.59 24.35 -17.07
N ARG A 135 3.32 23.15 -17.61
CA ARG A 135 2.60 22.08 -16.89
C ARG A 135 3.37 21.63 -15.64
N ALA A 136 4.69 21.50 -15.70
CA ALA A 136 5.51 21.14 -14.54
C ALA A 136 5.42 22.21 -13.43
N VAL A 137 5.42 23.48 -13.78
CA VAL A 137 5.27 24.60 -12.82
C VAL A 137 3.86 24.60 -12.21
N GLU A 138 2.84 24.37 -13.02
CA GLU A 138 1.45 24.23 -12.56
C GLU A 138 1.31 23.10 -11.53
N LEU A 139 1.82 21.90 -11.84
CA LEU A 139 1.78 20.73 -10.95
C LEU A 139 2.52 20.98 -9.64
N LEU A 140 3.70 21.62 -9.69
CA LEU A 140 4.40 22.01 -8.45
C LEU A 140 3.57 22.96 -7.60
N GLY A 141 2.84 23.87 -8.21
CA GLY A 141 1.90 24.76 -7.51
C GLY A 141 0.73 23.99 -6.91
N ALA A 142 0.12 23.07 -7.67
CA ALA A 142 -1.01 22.25 -7.25
C ALA A 142 -0.68 21.37 -6.03
N VAL A 143 0.55 20.85 -5.94
CA VAL A 143 1.00 20.10 -4.75
C VAL A 143 1.48 21.00 -3.59
N GLY A 144 1.34 22.33 -3.72
CA GLY A 144 1.65 23.29 -2.66
C GLY A 144 3.14 23.63 -2.52
N ILE A 145 3.93 23.57 -3.58
CA ILE A 145 5.30 24.12 -3.58
C ILE A 145 5.22 25.66 -3.69
N PRO A 146 5.71 26.41 -2.69
CA PRO A 146 5.67 27.88 -2.72
C PRO A 146 6.57 28.42 -3.84
N ASN A 147 6.11 29.47 -4.52
CA ASN A 147 6.85 30.07 -5.64
C ASN A 147 7.28 29.05 -6.71
N ALA A 148 6.36 28.16 -7.13
CA ALA A 148 6.63 27.01 -8.02
C ALA A 148 7.46 27.37 -9.27
N LYS A 149 7.21 28.55 -9.90
CA LYS A 149 7.95 29.04 -11.09
C LYS A 149 9.45 29.24 -10.81
N VAL A 150 9.81 29.67 -9.60
CA VAL A 150 11.21 29.83 -9.18
C VAL A 150 11.78 28.49 -8.79
N ARG A 151 11.04 27.76 -7.94
CA ARG A 151 11.46 26.46 -7.40
C ARG A 151 11.64 25.39 -8.47
N ALA A 152 10.87 25.41 -9.56
CA ALA A 152 11.06 24.49 -10.68
C ALA A 152 12.50 24.54 -11.28
N ARG A 153 13.23 25.66 -11.07
CA ARG A 153 14.61 25.82 -11.53
C ARG A 153 15.66 25.30 -10.56
N ASP A 154 15.24 24.97 -9.32
CA ASP A 154 16.12 24.46 -8.28
C ASP A 154 16.42 22.97 -8.50
N TYR A 155 17.50 22.50 -7.87
CA TYR A 155 17.89 21.10 -7.84
C TYR A 155 17.30 20.38 -6.62
N PRO A 156 17.16 19.05 -6.64
CA PRO A 156 16.60 18.29 -5.51
C PRO A 156 17.27 18.57 -4.16
N HIS A 157 18.59 18.80 -4.11
CA HIS A 157 19.31 19.11 -2.88
C HIS A 157 18.95 20.47 -2.26
N GLN A 158 18.33 21.37 -3.02
CA GLN A 158 17.86 22.68 -2.57
C GLN A 158 16.42 22.61 -2.00
N TYR A 159 15.76 21.45 -2.10
CA TYR A 159 14.43 21.20 -1.57
C TYR A 159 14.51 20.59 -0.15
N SER A 160 13.57 20.96 0.73
CA SER A 160 13.36 20.24 1.98
C SER A 160 12.82 18.83 1.72
N GLY A 161 12.79 17.94 2.74
CA GLY A 161 12.24 16.61 2.62
C GLY A 161 10.78 16.63 2.12
N GLY A 162 9.93 17.42 2.75
CA GLY A 162 8.53 17.60 2.33
C GLY A 162 8.35 18.19 0.94
N MET A 163 9.25 19.11 0.50
CA MET A 163 9.22 19.63 -0.87
C MET A 163 9.60 18.58 -1.90
N ARG A 164 10.58 17.70 -1.61
CA ARG A 164 10.94 16.58 -2.50
C ARG A 164 9.79 15.59 -2.62
N GLN A 165 9.14 15.29 -1.50
CA GLN A 165 7.96 14.42 -1.48
C GLN A 165 6.83 15.00 -2.34
N ARG A 166 6.51 16.29 -2.18
CA ARG A 166 5.51 16.98 -3.01
C ARG A 166 5.89 16.98 -4.50
N ALA A 167 7.17 17.16 -4.83
CA ALA A 167 7.65 17.11 -6.21
C ALA A 167 7.51 15.70 -6.81
N MET A 168 7.76 14.65 -6.04
CA MET A 168 7.53 13.25 -6.44
C MET A 168 6.03 12.98 -6.66
N ILE A 169 5.16 13.48 -5.79
CA ILE A 169 3.71 13.42 -5.97
C ILE A 169 3.30 14.16 -7.26
N ALA A 170 3.82 15.37 -7.50
CA ALA A 170 3.57 16.09 -8.74
C ALA A 170 3.98 15.28 -9.98
N MET A 171 5.12 14.57 -9.91
CA MET A 171 5.58 13.69 -10.99
C MET A 171 4.66 12.50 -11.19
N ALA A 172 4.15 11.89 -10.12
CA ALA A 172 3.21 10.78 -10.21
C ALA A 172 1.85 11.19 -10.80
N LEU A 173 1.44 12.45 -10.62
CA LEU A 173 0.15 12.99 -11.07
C LEU A 173 0.18 13.65 -12.46
N VAL A 174 1.29 13.60 -13.16
CA VAL A 174 1.52 14.32 -14.45
C VAL A 174 0.41 14.06 -15.47
N HIS A 175 -0.07 12.83 -15.57
CA HIS A 175 -1.05 12.36 -16.56
C HIS A 175 -2.42 12.06 -15.97
N ASN A 176 -2.69 12.46 -14.72
CA ASN A 176 -3.92 12.17 -13.99
C ASN A 176 -4.24 10.66 -14.05
N PRO A 177 -3.40 9.80 -13.42
CA PRO A 177 -3.55 8.36 -13.51
C PRO A 177 -4.89 7.89 -12.91
N ASP A 178 -5.42 6.77 -13.42
CA ASP A 178 -6.62 6.14 -12.84
C ASP A 178 -6.31 5.41 -11.52
N VAL A 179 -5.07 4.89 -11.39
CA VAL A 179 -4.59 4.22 -10.16
C VAL A 179 -3.31 4.89 -9.66
N LEU A 180 -3.32 5.30 -8.41
CA LEU A 180 -2.15 5.83 -7.70
C LEU A 180 -1.73 4.86 -6.59
N ILE A 181 -0.51 4.32 -6.67
CA ILE A 181 0.09 3.53 -5.61
C ILE A 181 0.99 4.44 -4.79
N ALA A 182 0.72 4.58 -3.50
CA ALA A 182 1.53 5.37 -2.57
C ALA A 182 2.23 4.42 -1.57
N ASP A 183 3.51 4.13 -1.82
CA ASP A 183 4.30 3.22 -0.98
C ASP A 183 5.04 4.01 0.09
N GLU A 184 4.53 3.97 1.31
CA GLU A 184 5.02 4.71 2.48
C GLU A 184 5.28 6.21 2.19
N PRO A 185 4.29 6.95 1.68
CA PRO A 185 4.50 8.30 1.15
C PRO A 185 4.88 9.34 2.20
N THR A 186 4.85 9.00 3.47
CA THR A 186 5.10 9.90 4.60
C THR A 186 6.27 9.48 5.48
N THR A 187 6.97 8.39 5.13
CA THR A 187 8.13 7.90 5.89
C THR A 187 9.23 8.97 5.97
N ALA A 188 9.80 9.13 7.17
CA ALA A 188 10.84 10.11 7.50
C ALA A 188 10.41 11.60 7.40
N LEU A 189 9.10 11.89 7.42
CA LEU A 189 8.56 13.25 7.53
C LEU A 189 8.05 13.52 8.95
N ASP A 190 8.05 14.80 9.33
CA ASP A 190 7.39 15.23 10.57
C ASP A 190 5.86 15.09 10.48
N VAL A 191 5.19 14.99 11.64
CA VAL A 191 3.74 14.73 11.75
C VAL A 191 2.91 15.76 10.96
N THR A 192 3.33 17.04 10.98
CA THR A 192 2.63 18.10 10.27
C THR A 192 2.70 17.94 8.76
N VAL A 193 3.88 17.61 8.23
CA VAL A 193 4.08 17.37 6.78
C VAL A 193 3.38 16.06 6.38
N GLN A 194 3.39 15.03 7.23
CA GLN A 194 2.66 13.79 7.01
C GLN A 194 1.16 14.04 6.80
N ALA A 195 0.51 14.80 7.71
CA ALA A 195 -0.90 15.16 7.59
C ALA A 195 -1.18 15.91 6.27
N GLN A 196 -0.32 16.87 5.91
CA GLN A 196 -0.45 17.63 4.67
C GLN A 196 -0.31 16.77 3.40
N ILE A 197 0.55 15.75 3.41
CA ILE A 197 0.71 14.82 2.29
C ILE A 197 -0.50 13.89 2.17
N THR A 198 -1.01 13.40 3.28
CA THR A 198 -2.23 12.56 3.33
C THR A 198 -3.44 13.34 2.80
N GLU A 199 -3.63 14.58 3.25
CA GLU A 199 -4.69 15.47 2.76
C GLU A 199 -4.55 15.77 1.26
N LEU A 200 -3.31 15.95 0.77
CA LEU A 200 -3.03 16.17 -0.65
C LEU A 200 -3.45 14.94 -1.48
N ILE A 201 -3.10 13.73 -1.06
CA ILE A 201 -3.47 12.49 -1.77
C ILE A 201 -5.00 12.32 -1.77
N ASP A 202 -5.67 12.55 -0.65
CA ASP A 202 -7.12 12.44 -0.54
C ASP A 202 -7.86 13.50 -1.39
N ARG A 203 -7.35 14.72 -1.44
CA ARG A 203 -7.86 15.78 -2.33
C ARG A 203 -7.74 15.37 -3.79
N VAL A 204 -6.58 14.87 -4.22
CA VAL A 204 -6.34 14.41 -5.59
C VAL A 204 -7.26 13.24 -5.94
N LYS A 205 -7.43 12.29 -5.02
CA LYS A 205 -8.37 11.17 -5.20
C LYS A 205 -9.79 11.68 -5.51
N ARG A 206 -10.29 12.64 -4.73
CA ARG A 206 -11.63 13.20 -4.92
C ARG A 206 -11.76 14.06 -6.19
N GLU A 207 -10.73 14.83 -6.54
CA GLU A 207 -10.75 15.74 -7.69
C GLU A 207 -10.72 14.98 -9.03
N PHE A 208 -9.96 13.89 -9.09
CA PHE A 208 -9.75 13.11 -10.32
C PHE A 208 -10.46 11.75 -10.31
N ASP A 209 -11.20 11.42 -9.25
CA ASP A 209 -11.92 10.13 -9.07
C ASP A 209 -11.02 8.90 -9.29
N ILE A 210 -9.78 8.95 -8.78
CA ILE A 210 -8.79 7.89 -8.94
C ILE A 210 -8.90 6.83 -7.82
N GLY A 211 -8.49 5.59 -8.12
CA GLY A 211 -8.26 4.56 -7.10
C GLY A 211 -6.88 4.72 -6.46
N VAL A 212 -6.80 4.58 -5.14
CA VAL A 212 -5.54 4.72 -4.39
C VAL A 212 -5.20 3.44 -3.66
N ILE A 213 -3.97 2.92 -3.82
CA ILE A 213 -3.39 1.91 -2.92
C ILE A 213 -2.42 2.63 -1.99
N LEU A 214 -2.78 2.72 -0.71
CA LEU A 214 -1.98 3.38 0.30
C LEU A 214 -1.27 2.33 1.16
N ILE A 215 0.03 2.19 0.98
CA ILE A 215 0.88 1.34 1.82
C ILE A 215 1.48 2.21 2.93
N THR A 216 1.23 1.82 4.16
CA THR A 216 1.80 2.51 5.33
C THR A 216 1.85 1.56 6.53
N HIS A 217 2.71 1.87 7.49
CA HIS A 217 2.71 1.25 8.82
C HIS A 217 1.88 2.07 9.83
N ASP A 218 1.40 3.26 9.44
CA ASP A 218 0.57 4.12 10.28
C ASP A 218 -0.91 3.78 10.10
N LEU A 219 -1.44 3.00 11.05
CA LEU A 219 -2.84 2.58 11.06
C LEU A 219 -3.80 3.75 11.31
N GLY A 220 -3.35 4.84 11.96
CA GLY A 220 -4.15 6.04 12.15
C GLY A 220 -4.50 6.71 10.83
N VAL A 221 -3.51 6.86 9.94
CA VAL A 221 -3.71 7.38 8.59
C VAL A 221 -4.66 6.48 7.79
N VAL A 222 -4.51 5.15 7.92
CA VAL A 222 -5.40 4.19 7.22
C VAL A 222 -6.83 4.29 7.75
N ALA A 223 -7.02 4.42 9.07
CA ALA A 223 -8.35 4.56 9.66
C ALA A 223 -9.12 5.79 9.16
N GLU A 224 -8.39 6.89 8.89
CA GLU A 224 -8.97 8.15 8.40
C GLU A 224 -9.25 8.16 6.89
N THR A 225 -8.44 7.44 6.10
CA THR A 225 -8.43 7.62 4.63
C THR A 225 -8.89 6.42 3.83
N ALA A 226 -8.75 5.21 4.37
CA ALA A 226 -9.05 3.99 3.64
C ALA A 226 -10.54 3.64 3.64
N THR A 227 -11.03 3.17 2.50
CA THR A 227 -12.36 2.56 2.37
C THR A 227 -12.31 1.05 2.65
N HIS A 228 -11.22 0.40 2.21
CA HIS A 228 -10.91 -1.00 2.49
C HIS A 228 -9.50 -1.11 3.05
N VAL A 229 -9.28 -2.15 3.84
CA VAL A 229 -7.97 -2.45 4.43
C VAL A 229 -7.58 -3.89 4.14
N MET A 230 -6.32 -4.08 3.79
CA MET A 230 -5.68 -5.38 3.66
C MET A 230 -4.53 -5.47 4.67
N VAL A 231 -4.63 -6.43 5.57
CA VAL A 231 -3.59 -6.72 6.57
C VAL A 231 -2.70 -7.83 6.04
N MET A 232 -1.43 -7.53 5.76
CA MET A 232 -0.47 -8.47 5.17
C MET A 232 0.54 -8.98 6.21
N TYR A 233 0.80 -10.29 6.21
CA TYR A 233 1.83 -10.92 7.01
C TYR A 233 2.45 -12.11 6.27
N GLY A 234 3.79 -12.22 6.28
CA GLY A 234 4.48 -13.36 5.67
C GLY A 234 4.16 -13.59 4.19
N GLY A 235 3.93 -12.52 3.43
CA GLY A 235 3.59 -12.57 2.01
C GLY A 235 2.12 -12.89 1.70
N ARG A 236 1.24 -12.95 2.69
CA ARG A 236 -0.19 -13.31 2.53
C ARG A 236 -1.10 -12.23 3.12
N ALA A 237 -2.32 -12.14 2.60
CA ALA A 237 -3.39 -11.41 3.28
C ALA A 237 -3.89 -12.26 4.47
N MET A 238 -3.84 -11.67 5.65
CA MET A 238 -4.41 -12.26 6.88
C MET A 238 -5.83 -11.82 7.09
N GLU A 239 -6.14 -10.59 6.68
CA GLU A 239 -7.47 -10.00 6.80
C GLU A 239 -7.67 -8.98 5.66
N TYR A 240 -8.90 -8.89 5.12
CA TYR A 240 -9.27 -7.96 4.06
C TYR A 240 -10.74 -7.59 4.20
N GLY A 241 -11.07 -6.31 4.12
CA GLY A 241 -12.46 -5.87 4.19
C GLY A 241 -12.62 -4.37 4.30
N PRO A 242 -13.87 -3.90 4.47
CA PRO A 242 -14.17 -2.50 4.74
C PRO A 242 -13.39 -2.00 5.96
N ALA A 243 -12.86 -0.78 5.90
CA ALA A 243 -12.04 -0.23 6.97
C ALA A 243 -12.77 -0.25 8.32
N ASN A 244 -14.06 0.10 8.33
CA ASN A 244 -14.88 0.06 9.55
C ASN A 244 -14.94 -1.35 10.18
N GLU A 245 -15.06 -2.41 9.37
CA GLU A 245 -15.08 -3.78 9.85
C GLU A 245 -13.73 -4.22 10.43
N ILE A 246 -12.63 -3.81 9.80
CA ILE A 246 -11.27 -4.12 10.27
C ILE A 246 -10.96 -3.40 11.58
N PHE A 247 -11.27 -2.11 11.69
CA PHE A 247 -10.93 -1.34 12.90
C PHE A 247 -11.84 -1.64 14.09
N ASN A 248 -13.11 -1.97 13.85
CA ASN A 248 -14.09 -2.21 14.91
C ASN A 248 -14.43 -3.70 15.14
N GLY A 249 -13.94 -4.61 14.31
CA GLY A 249 -14.31 -6.01 14.36
C GLY A 249 -13.27 -6.96 13.77
N ALA A 250 -11.97 -6.63 13.86
CA ALA A 250 -10.91 -7.51 13.36
C ALA A 250 -11.05 -8.95 13.84
N GLN A 251 -10.75 -9.92 12.97
CA GLN A 251 -10.97 -11.33 13.19
C GLN A 251 -9.67 -12.14 13.32
N HIS A 252 -8.56 -11.62 12.76
CA HIS A 252 -7.28 -12.31 12.80
C HIS A 252 -6.42 -11.85 13.99
N PRO A 253 -5.83 -12.77 14.78
CA PRO A 253 -4.98 -12.40 15.93
C PRO A 253 -3.80 -11.46 15.62
N TYR A 254 -3.28 -11.49 14.41
CA TYR A 254 -2.26 -10.54 13.98
C TYR A 254 -2.82 -9.11 13.84
N ALA A 255 -4.01 -8.96 13.25
CA ALA A 255 -4.68 -7.67 13.17
C ALA A 255 -5.00 -7.12 14.56
N TRP A 256 -5.41 -7.95 15.50
CA TRP A 256 -5.57 -7.56 16.91
C TRP A 256 -4.29 -6.98 17.50
N GLY A 257 -3.16 -7.67 17.29
CA GLY A 257 -1.87 -7.20 17.78
C GLY A 257 -1.43 -5.88 17.15
N LEU A 258 -1.67 -5.68 15.85
CA LEU A 258 -1.40 -4.41 15.19
C LEU A 258 -2.24 -3.26 15.77
N LEU A 259 -3.54 -3.49 15.98
CA LEU A 259 -4.44 -2.51 16.57
C LEU A 259 -4.09 -2.21 18.04
N GLU A 260 -3.60 -3.20 18.81
CA GLU A 260 -3.11 -2.99 20.20
C GLU A 260 -1.83 -2.16 20.28
N SER A 261 -1.01 -2.20 19.24
CA SER A 261 0.21 -1.41 19.17
C SER A 261 -0.01 0.04 18.71
N MET A 262 -1.26 0.44 18.38
CA MET A 262 -1.57 1.84 18.02
C MET A 262 -1.56 2.75 19.25
N PRO A 263 -0.91 3.92 19.17
CA PRO A 263 -1.09 4.96 20.16
C PRO A 263 -2.50 5.57 20.02
N THR A 264 -3.33 5.48 21.06
CA THR A 264 -4.61 6.18 21.12
C THR A 264 -4.52 7.37 22.07
N ILE A 265 -5.17 8.48 21.71
CA ILE A 265 -5.17 9.73 22.50
C ILE A 265 -5.74 9.49 23.91
N GLU A 266 -6.63 8.52 24.07
CA GLU A 266 -7.28 8.17 25.34
C GLU A 266 -6.44 7.23 26.22
N LYS A 267 -5.54 6.46 25.63
CA LYS A 267 -4.60 5.65 26.41
C LYS A 267 -3.50 6.57 26.95
N ARG A 268 -3.53 6.85 28.26
CA ARG A 268 -2.32 7.28 28.98
C ARG A 268 -1.19 6.35 28.56
N LEU A 269 -0.06 6.93 28.15
CA LEU A 269 1.13 6.31 27.53
C LEU A 269 1.76 5.11 28.27
N ASP A 270 0.98 4.36 29.08
CA ASP A 270 1.60 3.50 30.08
C ASP A 270 2.18 2.20 29.49
N VAL A 271 1.70 1.63 28.39
CA VAL A 271 2.43 0.53 27.70
C VAL A 271 1.79 0.21 26.34
N LEU A 272 2.46 0.53 25.24
CA LEU A 272 2.20 -0.10 23.95
C LEU A 272 2.62 -1.58 24.03
N VAL A 273 1.72 -2.49 23.73
CA VAL A 273 2.02 -3.92 23.73
C VAL A 273 2.54 -4.33 22.35
N PRO A 274 3.84 -4.54 22.17
CA PRO A 274 4.37 -4.97 20.88
C PRO A 274 3.95 -6.43 20.60
N ILE A 275 3.85 -6.77 19.31
CA ILE A 275 3.69 -8.16 18.91
C ILE A 275 5.01 -8.88 19.18
N GLU A 276 5.02 -9.82 20.11
CA GLU A 276 6.21 -10.55 20.53
C GLU A 276 6.84 -11.38 19.39
N GLY A 277 8.14 -11.54 19.41
CA GLY A 277 8.92 -12.30 18.43
C GLY A 277 9.22 -11.53 17.14
N SER A 278 9.81 -12.19 16.17
CA SER A 278 10.21 -11.61 14.88
C SER A 278 9.32 -12.10 13.74
N PRO A 279 9.13 -11.29 12.68
CA PRO A 279 8.47 -11.75 11.46
C PRO A 279 9.11 -13.01 10.89
N PRO A 280 8.34 -13.87 10.18
CA PRO A 280 8.86 -15.12 9.64
C PRO A 280 9.86 -14.89 8.53
N SER A 281 10.79 -15.81 8.37
CA SER A 281 11.66 -15.85 7.20
C SER A 281 10.84 -16.20 5.95
N LEU A 282 10.91 -15.36 4.91
CA LEU A 282 10.29 -15.66 3.61
C LEU A 282 11.11 -16.66 2.78
N LEU A 283 12.36 -16.94 3.18
CA LEU A 283 13.18 -18.00 2.61
C LEU A 283 12.77 -19.38 3.16
N HIS A 284 12.48 -19.44 4.47
CA HIS A 284 12.01 -20.63 5.18
C HIS A 284 10.72 -20.30 5.92
N PRO A 285 9.59 -20.09 5.19
CA PRO A 285 8.33 -19.76 5.84
C PRO A 285 7.88 -20.93 6.72
N PRO A 286 7.26 -20.64 7.88
CA PRO A 286 6.70 -21.67 8.72
C PRO A 286 5.63 -22.47 7.96
N SER A 287 5.48 -23.75 8.29
CA SER A 287 4.36 -24.56 7.82
C SER A 287 3.05 -24.01 8.39
N GLY A 288 1.93 -24.23 7.70
CA GLY A 288 0.61 -23.80 8.16
C GLY A 288 0.41 -22.27 8.14
N CYS A 289 -0.31 -21.76 9.14
CA CYS A 289 -0.55 -20.32 9.29
C CYS A 289 0.77 -19.57 9.50
N PRO A 290 1.13 -18.57 8.68
CA PRO A 290 2.42 -17.89 8.82
C PRO A 290 2.60 -17.16 10.15
N PHE A 291 1.49 -16.82 10.83
CA PHE A 291 1.52 -16.16 12.13
C PHE A 291 1.54 -17.13 13.32
N HIS A 292 1.35 -18.44 13.11
CA HIS A 292 1.22 -19.40 14.22
C HIS A 292 2.40 -19.37 15.22
N PRO A 293 3.68 -19.13 14.85
CA PRO A 293 4.76 -19.10 15.82
C PRO A 293 4.66 -17.98 16.87
N ARG A 294 3.99 -16.87 16.49
CA ARG A 294 3.78 -15.68 17.34
C ARG A 294 2.36 -15.60 17.92
N CYS A 295 1.45 -16.48 17.47
CA CYS A 295 0.04 -16.42 17.84
C CYS A 295 -0.19 -16.97 19.27
N LYS A 296 -0.70 -16.12 20.15
CA LYS A 296 -1.11 -16.53 21.54
C LYS A 296 -2.31 -17.47 21.56
N TYR A 297 -3.06 -17.53 20.46
CA TYR A 297 -4.29 -18.32 20.31
C TYR A 297 -4.09 -19.56 19.42
N ARG A 298 -2.84 -19.93 19.14
CA ARG A 298 -2.53 -21.08 18.29
C ARG A 298 -3.06 -22.39 18.88
N PHE A 299 -3.54 -23.27 18.02
CA PHE A 299 -4.00 -24.61 18.35
C PHE A 299 -3.72 -25.53 17.14
N GLU A 300 -3.88 -26.82 17.30
CA GLU A 300 -3.85 -27.75 16.17
C GLU A 300 -5.11 -27.52 15.30
N PRO A 301 -5.00 -27.27 13.97
CA PRO A 301 -3.87 -27.51 13.06
C PRO A 301 -3.18 -26.22 12.55
N CYS A 302 -3.03 -25.16 13.34
CA CYS A 302 -2.42 -23.90 12.88
C CYS A 302 -0.98 -24.06 12.37
N ASP A 303 -0.25 -25.05 12.84
CA ASP A 303 1.13 -25.34 12.46
C ASP A 303 1.28 -26.15 11.16
N SER A 304 0.20 -26.78 10.71
CA SER A 304 0.21 -27.70 9.58
C SER A 304 -0.70 -27.25 8.42
N ARG A 305 -1.72 -26.44 8.71
CA ARG A 305 -2.72 -25.99 7.74
C ARG A 305 -2.61 -24.49 7.49
N VAL A 306 -2.38 -24.10 6.22
CA VAL A 306 -2.51 -22.71 5.79
C VAL A 306 -3.98 -22.34 5.74
N PRO A 307 -4.46 -21.35 6.53
CA PRO A 307 -5.85 -20.94 6.47
C PRO A 307 -6.14 -20.21 5.15
N PRO A 308 -7.21 -20.56 4.42
CA PRO A 308 -7.64 -19.79 3.27
C PRO A 308 -8.24 -18.45 3.74
N LEU A 309 -8.14 -17.42 2.89
CA LEU A 309 -8.84 -16.15 3.11
C LEU A 309 -10.33 -16.37 2.77
N VAL A 310 -11.18 -16.53 3.77
CA VAL A 310 -12.60 -16.85 3.61
C VAL A 310 -13.47 -15.63 3.90
N GLU A 311 -14.55 -15.50 3.15
CA GLU A 311 -15.53 -14.44 3.34
C GLU A 311 -16.41 -14.71 4.57
N ILE A 312 -16.64 -13.66 5.35
CA ILE A 312 -17.54 -13.62 6.50
C ILE A 312 -18.55 -12.48 6.30
N PRO A 313 -19.64 -12.39 7.08
CA PRO A 313 -20.62 -11.32 6.93
C PRO A 313 -20.01 -9.92 6.92
N GLY A 314 -20.55 -9.00 6.09
CA GLY A 314 -20.09 -7.62 5.99
C GLY A 314 -19.07 -7.38 4.88
N GLY A 315 -18.82 -8.32 3.97
CA GLY A 315 -17.81 -8.20 2.92
C GLY A 315 -16.37 -8.28 3.45
N HIS A 316 -16.23 -8.76 4.66
CA HIS A 316 -14.99 -8.97 5.38
C HIS A 316 -14.45 -10.36 5.10
N ARG A 317 -13.15 -10.53 4.98
CA ARG A 317 -12.47 -11.82 4.77
C ARG A 317 -11.35 -11.99 5.79
N ASP A 318 -11.19 -13.19 6.29
CA ASP A 318 -10.14 -13.50 7.26
C ASP A 318 -9.50 -14.87 7.01
N ALA A 319 -8.20 -14.98 7.28
CA ALA A 319 -7.40 -16.18 7.10
C ALA A 319 -7.01 -16.78 8.48
N CYS A 320 -8.01 -17.09 9.33
CA CYS A 320 -7.78 -17.65 10.65
C CYS A 320 -8.67 -18.87 10.92
N LEU A 321 -8.06 -19.93 11.46
CA LEU A 321 -8.76 -21.18 11.80
C LEU A 321 -9.52 -21.13 13.14
N LEU A 322 -9.38 -20.05 13.93
CA LEU A 322 -10.14 -19.89 15.18
C LEU A 322 -11.64 -19.90 14.91
N PRO A 323 -12.43 -20.63 15.72
CA PRO A 323 -13.88 -20.61 15.63
C PRO A 323 -14.45 -19.19 15.83
N PRO A 324 -15.55 -18.82 15.12
CA PRO A 324 -16.14 -17.47 15.20
C PRO A 324 -16.55 -17.07 16.64
N GLU A 325 -17.02 -18.02 17.46
CA GLU A 325 -17.37 -17.78 18.86
C GLU A 325 -16.15 -17.32 19.66
N ARG A 326 -15.02 -17.98 19.45
CA ARG A 326 -13.77 -17.67 20.14
C ARG A 326 -13.21 -16.32 19.71
N LYS A 327 -13.33 -15.98 18.42
CA LYS A 327 -12.94 -14.65 17.90
C LYS A 327 -13.77 -13.56 18.58
N ARG A 328 -15.09 -13.73 18.66
CA ARG A 328 -16.00 -12.78 19.34
C ARG A 328 -15.67 -12.62 20.81
N GLU A 329 -15.43 -13.70 21.52
CA GLU A 329 -15.05 -13.67 22.94
C GLU A 329 -13.76 -12.88 23.17
N VAL A 330 -12.72 -13.17 22.39
CA VAL A 330 -11.43 -12.48 22.50
C VAL A 330 -11.58 -10.99 22.18
N TRP A 331 -12.34 -10.65 21.14
CA TRP A 331 -12.60 -9.26 20.75
C TRP A 331 -13.38 -8.49 21.81
N ALA A 332 -14.45 -9.09 22.36
CA ALA A 332 -15.26 -8.50 23.44
C ALA A 332 -14.43 -8.23 24.70
N ASN A 333 -13.60 -9.20 25.11
CA ASN A 333 -12.70 -9.05 26.27
C ASN A 333 -11.66 -7.93 26.04
N ARG A 334 -11.23 -7.72 24.81
CA ARG A 334 -10.32 -6.62 24.44
C ARG A 334 -11.01 -5.27 24.61
N ILE A 335 -12.21 -5.10 24.03
CA ILE A 335 -12.99 -3.85 24.15
C ILE A 335 -13.27 -3.55 25.63
N SER A 336 -13.65 -4.55 26.43
CA SER A 336 -13.90 -4.36 27.86
C SER A 336 -12.67 -3.84 28.61
N ARG A 337 -11.47 -4.32 28.27
CA ARG A 337 -10.21 -3.82 28.84
C ARG A 337 -9.92 -2.38 28.40
N GLU A 338 -10.20 -2.04 27.15
CA GLU A 338 -9.99 -0.68 26.62
C GLU A 338 -10.93 0.32 27.27
N LEU A 339 -12.16 -0.06 27.56
CA LEU A 339 -13.17 0.78 28.24
C LEU A 339 -13.05 0.78 29.77
N GLY A 340 -12.11 0.01 30.35
CA GLY A 340 -11.93 -0.08 31.82
C GLY A 340 -13.11 -0.74 32.55
N VAL A 341 -13.97 -1.47 31.83
CA VAL A 341 -15.08 -2.22 32.42
C VAL A 341 -14.53 -3.57 32.89
N ALA A 342 -14.36 -3.74 34.20
CA ALA A 342 -14.00 -5.01 34.79
C ALA A 342 -15.11 -6.03 34.52
N THR A 343 -14.77 -7.20 33.97
CA THR A 343 -15.63 -8.38 33.90
C THR A 343 -15.67 -9.11 35.23
#